data_fca0f8bce574545a7f618bf19959ff53
#
_entry.id   fca0f8bce574545a7f618bf19959ff53
#
_cell.length_a   1.000
_cell.length_b   1.000
_cell.length_c   1.000
_cell.angle_alpha   90.00
_cell.angle_beta   90.00
_cell.angle_gamma   90.00
#
_symmetry.space_group_name_H-M   'P 1'
#
loop_
_entity.id
_entity.type
_entity.pdbx_description
1 polymer ?
#
loop_
_entity_poly.entity_id
_entity_poly.type
_entity_poly.pdbx_seq_one_letter_code
_entity_poly.pdbx_strand_id
1 'polypeptide(L)'
;QGKDGAYSVFGKGTPSIYLNGRLVRDLSELERLGSENIARVEVLNNPGVQYDASVKAVIRIRTARPVGEGLGLDVRSRVEQSHKSGLMEQFNLKYSKNGLDLFGGFAYTLRNFYQESTLEQITCLDTLWRQNYTFDTDYKRHIYDGNIGINNQFNERHSAGVRYSINAMPKNSKVSFVRSQVYANESQYDYWENNSRTNERRGPKQQLNAYYTGMIGKLNI
;
A
#
# COMPACT_ATOMS: atom_id res chain seq x y z
N GLN A 1 -10.22 1.60 -10.33
CA GLN A 1 -8.76 1.47 -10.11
C GLN A 1 -8.07 1.45 -11.47
N GLY A 2 -7.05 2.30 -11.66
CA GLY A 2 -6.16 2.23 -12.81
C GLY A 2 -5.27 0.98 -12.75
N LYS A 3 -4.53 0.69 -13.86
CA LYS A 3 -3.62 -0.48 -13.97
C LYS A 3 -2.58 -0.58 -12.83
N ASP A 4 -2.27 0.53 -12.16
CA ASP A 4 -1.27 0.61 -11.08
C ASP A 4 -1.87 0.69 -9.67
N GLY A 5 -3.15 0.34 -9.49
CA GLY A 5 -3.83 0.45 -8.20
C GLY A 5 -4.19 1.89 -7.79
N ALA A 6 -3.84 2.88 -8.60
CA ALA A 6 -4.14 4.28 -8.33
C ALA A 6 -5.62 4.60 -8.62
N TYR A 7 -6.20 5.43 -7.77
CA TYR A 7 -7.54 6.00 -8.01
C TYR A 7 -7.40 7.22 -8.92
N SER A 8 -8.19 7.25 -9.99
CA SER A 8 -8.22 8.41 -10.91
C SER A 8 -9.65 8.85 -11.19
N VAL A 9 -9.84 10.14 -11.36
CA VAL A 9 -11.10 10.73 -11.84
C VAL A 9 -10.89 11.17 -13.28
N PHE A 10 -11.80 10.75 -14.16
CA PHE A 10 -11.70 11.04 -15.59
C PHE A 10 -11.53 12.54 -15.85
N GLY A 11 -10.48 12.92 -16.57
CA GLY A 11 -10.15 14.30 -16.92
C GLY A 11 -9.59 15.16 -15.77
N LYS A 12 -9.47 14.64 -14.54
CA LYS A 12 -9.02 15.40 -13.35
C LYS A 12 -7.76 14.82 -12.68
N GLY A 13 -7.33 13.62 -13.05
CA GLY A 13 -6.16 12.97 -12.49
C GLY A 13 -6.42 12.32 -11.13
N THR A 14 -5.41 12.30 -10.27
CA THR A 14 -5.48 11.67 -8.94
C THR A 14 -6.29 12.56 -7.98
N PRO A 15 -7.40 12.04 -7.42
CA PRO A 15 -8.22 12.80 -6.47
C PRO A 15 -7.62 12.78 -5.07
N SER A 16 -7.92 13.79 -4.28
CA SER A 16 -7.74 13.72 -2.82
C SER A 16 -8.88 12.91 -2.21
N ILE A 17 -8.55 11.88 -1.43
CA ILE A 17 -9.55 10.98 -0.84
C ILE A 17 -9.72 11.29 0.63
N TYR A 18 -10.93 11.50 1.05
CA TYR A 18 -11.30 11.75 2.44
C TYR A 18 -12.15 10.60 2.98
N LEU A 19 -11.71 10.01 4.07
CA LEU A 19 -12.44 8.99 4.81
C LEU A 19 -12.98 9.59 6.10
N ASN A 20 -14.31 9.65 6.23
CA ASN A 20 -14.99 10.28 7.37
C ASN A 20 -14.49 11.70 7.67
N GLY A 21 -14.24 12.50 6.63
CA GLY A 21 -13.75 13.89 6.75
C GLY A 21 -12.23 14.03 6.86
N ARG A 22 -11.46 12.95 7.04
CA ARG A 22 -10.00 12.95 7.16
C ARG A 22 -9.35 12.62 5.82
N LEU A 23 -8.32 13.39 5.43
CA LEU A 23 -7.52 13.10 4.23
C LEU A 23 -6.79 11.77 4.40
N VAL A 24 -7.02 10.86 3.47
CA VAL A 24 -6.32 9.58 3.38
C VAL A 24 -4.96 9.80 2.73
N ARG A 25 -3.90 9.56 3.48
CA ARG A 25 -2.52 9.65 3.00
C ARG A 25 -1.93 8.28 2.62
N ASP A 26 -2.49 7.23 3.19
CA ASP A 26 -2.10 5.85 2.93
C ASP A 26 -3.26 5.09 2.28
N LEU A 27 -3.12 4.82 0.97
CA LEU A 27 -4.16 4.14 0.20
C LEU A 27 -4.44 2.71 0.68
N SER A 28 -3.50 2.09 1.40
CA SER A 28 -3.71 0.77 2.01
C SER A 28 -4.85 0.78 3.04
N GLU A 29 -5.19 1.96 3.55
CA GLU A 29 -6.34 2.15 4.45
C GLU A 29 -7.67 1.90 3.72
N LEU A 30 -7.74 2.26 2.44
CA LEU A 30 -8.92 2.03 1.61
C LEU A 30 -9.04 0.58 1.16
N GLU A 31 -7.92 -0.08 0.93
CA GLU A 31 -7.92 -1.51 0.56
C GLU A 31 -8.45 -2.40 1.68
N ARG A 32 -8.39 -1.91 2.92
CA ARG A 32 -8.92 -2.59 4.11
C ARG A 32 -10.41 -2.31 4.38
N LEU A 33 -11.00 -1.35 3.66
CA LEU A 33 -12.43 -1.07 3.76
C LEU A 33 -13.20 -2.12 2.96
N GLY A 34 -13.97 -2.95 3.64
CA GLY A 34 -14.96 -3.78 3.00
C GLY A 34 -16.09 -2.91 2.42
N SER A 35 -16.64 -3.28 1.27
CA SER A 35 -17.73 -2.56 0.64
C SER A 35 -18.97 -2.44 1.52
N GLU A 36 -19.19 -3.43 2.39
CA GLU A 36 -20.25 -3.47 3.41
C GLU A 36 -20.11 -2.38 4.48
N ASN A 37 -18.91 -1.88 4.67
CA ASN A 37 -18.62 -0.81 5.64
C ASN A 37 -18.73 0.59 5.03
N ILE A 38 -19.07 0.72 3.75
CA ILE A 38 -19.19 2.01 3.07
C ILE A 38 -20.66 2.40 3.03
N ALA A 39 -21.01 3.48 3.75
CA ALA A 39 -22.35 4.05 3.70
C ALA A 39 -22.56 4.92 2.46
N ARG A 40 -21.55 5.70 2.08
CA ARG A 40 -21.68 6.67 1.00
C ARG A 40 -20.31 7.01 0.41
N VAL A 41 -20.27 7.14 -0.91
CA VAL A 41 -19.14 7.70 -1.65
C VAL A 41 -19.64 8.90 -2.43
N GLU A 42 -19.02 10.04 -2.23
CA GLU A 42 -19.29 11.28 -2.96
C GLU A 42 -18.06 11.63 -3.80
N VAL A 43 -18.29 11.93 -5.07
CA VAL A 43 -17.22 12.42 -5.96
C VAL A 43 -17.48 13.87 -6.28
N LEU A 44 -16.60 14.75 -5.86
CA LEU A 44 -16.66 16.19 -6.11
C LEU A 44 -15.67 16.52 -7.22
N ASN A 45 -16.20 16.82 -8.40
CA ASN A 45 -15.39 17.16 -9.58
C ASN A 45 -14.86 18.60 -9.58
N ASN A 46 -15.46 19.48 -8.78
CA ASN A 46 -15.04 20.84 -8.55
C ASN A 46 -15.11 21.12 -7.05
N PRO A 47 -14.08 20.71 -6.31
CA PRO A 47 -14.02 20.98 -4.88
C PRO A 47 -13.96 22.50 -4.66
N GLY A 48 -14.86 23.01 -3.82
CA GLY A 48 -14.94 24.43 -3.52
C GLY A 48 -13.74 24.92 -2.69
N VAL A 49 -13.79 26.19 -2.29
CA VAL A 49 -12.73 26.91 -1.54
C VAL A 49 -12.32 26.29 -0.19
N GLN A 50 -13.01 25.27 0.25
CA GLN A 50 -12.70 24.48 1.46
C GLN A 50 -11.53 23.48 1.25
N TYR A 51 -11.06 23.31 0.02
CA TYR A 51 -9.95 22.44 -0.33
C TYR A 51 -8.80 23.25 -0.91
N ASP A 52 -7.59 22.69 -0.84
CA ASP A 52 -6.42 23.32 -1.45
C ASP A 52 -6.65 23.57 -2.96
N ALA A 53 -6.19 24.71 -3.45
CA ALA A 53 -6.37 25.12 -4.84
C ALA A 53 -5.76 24.14 -5.88
N SER A 54 -4.82 23.30 -5.46
CA SER A 54 -4.21 22.26 -6.29
C SER A 54 -5.10 21.04 -6.45
N VAL A 55 -6.13 20.86 -5.60
CA VAL A 55 -7.00 19.69 -5.60
C VAL A 55 -8.07 19.82 -6.69
N LYS A 56 -7.97 19.01 -7.74
CA LYS A 56 -8.88 19.03 -8.90
C LYS A 56 -10.12 18.16 -8.73
N ALA A 57 -10.07 17.17 -7.87
CA ALA A 57 -11.18 16.29 -7.54
C ALA A 57 -11.05 15.77 -6.12
N VAL A 58 -12.17 15.52 -5.46
CA VAL A 58 -12.23 14.95 -4.11
C VAL A 58 -13.17 13.77 -4.11
N ILE A 59 -12.75 12.67 -3.49
CA ILE A 59 -13.60 11.53 -3.16
C ILE A 59 -13.82 11.53 -1.66
N ARG A 60 -15.05 11.68 -1.23
CA ARG A 60 -15.45 11.53 0.17
C ARG A 60 -16.06 10.17 0.39
N ILE A 61 -15.48 9.41 1.28
CA ILE A 61 -15.97 8.11 1.70
C ILE A 61 -16.49 8.26 3.12
N ARG A 62 -17.77 7.96 3.31
CA ARG A 62 -18.36 7.82 4.64
C ARG A 62 -18.59 6.34 4.91
N THR A 63 -18.06 5.85 6.01
CA THR A 63 -18.34 4.50 6.45
C THR A 63 -19.71 4.41 7.08
N ALA A 64 -20.42 3.31 6.83
CA ALA A 64 -21.56 2.94 7.63
C ALA A 64 -21.08 2.91 9.09
N ARG A 65 -21.80 3.56 10.00
CA ARG A 65 -21.59 3.28 11.43
C ARG A 65 -21.78 1.78 11.59
N PRO A 66 -20.86 1.07 12.26
CA PRO A 66 -21.17 -0.30 12.62
C PRO A 66 -22.54 -0.27 13.30
N VAL A 67 -23.45 -1.10 12.85
CA VAL A 67 -24.73 -1.25 13.49
C VAL A 67 -24.44 -1.89 14.87
N GLY A 68 -24.34 -1.04 15.90
CA GLY A 68 -24.06 -1.43 17.27
C GLY A 68 -22.74 -0.84 17.80
N GLU A 69 -22.86 -0.27 18.99
CA GLU A 69 -21.73 -0.02 19.86
C GLU A 69 -21.19 -1.39 20.34
N GLY A 70 -19.89 -1.53 20.52
CA GLY A 70 -19.31 -2.77 21.03
C GLY A 70 -17.92 -3.05 20.52
N LEU A 71 -17.51 -4.28 20.71
CA LEU A 71 -16.22 -4.82 20.29
C LEU A 71 -16.35 -5.53 18.95
N GLY A 72 -15.51 -5.16 17.98
CA GLY A 72 -15.38 -5.84 16.68
C GLY A 72 -13.99 -6.44 16.54
N LEU A 73 -13.91 -7.66 16.03
CA LEU A 73 -12.68 -8.36 15.67
C LEU A 73 -12.77 -8.81 14.21
N ASP A 74 -11.75 -8.49 13.44
CA ASP A 74 -11.56 -8.99 12.07
C ASP A 74 -10.23 -9.74 12.00
N VAL A 75 -10.27 -10.96 11.50
CA VAL A 75 -9.10 -11.80 11.30
C VAL A 75 -9.08 -12.25 9.85
N ARG A 76 -7.96 -12.03 9.16
CA ARG A 76 -7.75 -12.45 7.78
C ARG A 76 -6.48 -13.25 7.67
N SER A 77 -6.60 -14.42 7.05
CA SER A 77 -5.48 -15.26 6.69
C SER A 77 -5.48 -15.45 5.17
N ARG A 78 -4.33 -15.29 4.55
CA ARG A 78 -4.12 -15.56 3.12
C ARG A 78 -2.85 -16.36 2.94
N VAL A 79 -2.97 -17.48 2.28
CA VAL A 79 -1.85 -18.29 1.81
C VAL A 79 -1.78 -18.18 0.30
N GLU A 80 -0.61 -17.85 -0.21
CA GLU A 80 -0.32 -17.82 -1.63
C GLU A 80 0.68 -18.94 -1.94
N GLN A 81 0.39 -19.73 -2.95
CA GLN A 81 1.26 -20.83 -3.39
C GLN A 81 1.56 -20.65 -4.88
N SER A 82 2.85 -20.46 -5.18
CA SER A 82 3.38 -20.54 -6.52
C SER A 82 4.62 -21.44 -6.50
N HIS A 83 5.76 -21.05 -7.07
CA HIS A 83 7.03 -21.76 -6.84
C HIS A 83 7.44 -21.73 -5.37
N LYS A 84 7.02 -20.69 -4.65
CA LYS A 84 7.25 -20.52 -3.21
C LYS A 84 5.98 -20.09 -2.51
N SER A 85 5.87 -20.44 -1.23
CA SER A 85 4.70 -20.10 -0.43
C SER A 85 4.83 -18.71 0.18
N GLY A 86 3.79 -17.92 0.08
CA GLY A 86 3.59 -16.66 0.78
C GLY A 86 2.48 -16.79 1.83
N LEU A 87 2.52 -15.92 2.84
CA LEU A 87 1.55 -15.90 3.94
C LEU A 87 1.25 -14.46 4.31
N MET A 88 -0.02 -14.17 4.58
CA MET A 88 -0.46 -12.94 5.23
C MET A 88 -1.45 -13.25 6.33
N GLU A 89 -1.13 -12.79 7.53
CA GLU A 89 -2.01 -12.83 8.70
C GLU A 89 -2.31 -11.43 9.14
N GLN A 90 -3.58 -11.11 9.36
CA GLN A 90 -4.03 -9.78 9.77
C GLN A 90 -5.07 -9.90 10.88
N PHE A 91 -4.90 -9.08 11.91
CA PHE A 91 -5.81 -8.94 13.05
C PHE A 91 -6.20 -7.47 13.18
N ASN A 92 -7.48 -7.18 13.25
CA ASN A 92 -7.98 -5.84 13.55
C ASN A 92 -8.97 -5.93 14.70
N LEU A 93 -8.80 -5.03 15.66
CA LEU A 93 -9.68 -4.87 16.80
C LEU A 93 -10.27 -3.46 16.76
N LYS A 94 -11.56 -3.35 17.00
CA LYS A 94 -12.27 -2.07 17.13
C LYS A 94 -13.22 -2.14 18.31
N TYR A 95 -13.20 -1.10 19.13
CA TYR A 95 -14.19 -0.85 20.16
C TYR A 95 -14.84 0.51 19.93
N SER A 96 -16.16 0.55 19.93
CA SER A 96 -16.94 1.75 19.65
C SER A 96 -18.01 1.94 20.72
N LYS A 97 -18.07 3.10 21.37
CA LYS A 97 -19.09 3.44 22.35
C LYS A 97 -19.22 4.96 22.52
N ASN A 98 -20.46 5.48 22.46
CA ASN A 98 -20.77 6.90 22.74
C ASN A 98 -19.88 7.89 21.96
N GLY A 99 -19.62 7.63 20.67
CA GLY A 99 -18.75 8.49 19.84
C GLY A 99 -17.25 8.28 20.02
N LEU A 100 -16.84 7.41 20.98
CA LEU A 100 -15.46 6.98 21.15
C LEU A 100 -15.21 5.75 20.29
N ASP A 101 -14.19 5.80 19.43
CA ASP A 101 -13.67 4.67 18.67
C ASP A 101 -12.23 4.41 19.07
N LEU A 102 -11.96 3.23 19.61
CA LEU A 102 -10.62 2.68 19.81
C LEU A 102 -10.38 1.63 18.74
N PHE A 103 -9.23 1.66 18.10
CA PHE A 103 -8.90 0.67 17.08
C PHE A 103 -7.43 0.34 17.10
N GLY A 104 -7.13 -0.89 16.71
CA GLY A 104 -5.78 -1.36 16.54
C GLY A 104 -5.74 -2.49 15.54
N GLY A 105 -4.60 -2.65 14.89
CA GLY A 105 -4.40 -3.71 13.92
C GLY A 105 -2.94 -4.13 13.86
N PHE A 106 -2.75 -5.37 13.51
CA PHE A 106 -1.45 -5.95 13.24
C PHE A 106 -1.55 -6.84 12.01
N ALA A 107 -0.57 -6.73 11.12
CA ALA A 107 -0.44 -7.65 10.00
C ALA A 107 1.00 -8.13 9.87
N TYR A 108 1.14 -9.40 9.57
CA TYR A 108 2.38 -10.03 9.17
C TYR A 108 2.24 -10.53 7.75
N THR A 109 3.20 -10.17 6.88
CA THR A 109 3.25 -10.65 5.50
C THR A 109 4.61 -11.27 5.21
N LEU A 110 4.60 -12.54 4.85
CA LEU A 110 5.73 -13.22 4.23
C LEU A 110 5.54 -13.18 2.72
N ARG A 111 6.35 -12.39 2.03
CA ARG A 111 6.47 -12.42 0.57
C ARG A 111 7.67 -13.27 0.21
N ASN A 112 7.40 -14.39 -0.43
CA ASN A 112 8.41 -15.34 -0.86
C ASN A 112 8.09 -15.72 -2.31
N PHE A 113 8.87 -15.22 -3.26
CA PHE A 113 8.61 -15.44 -4.67
C PHE A 113 9.91 -15.61 -5.46
N TYR A 114 9.80 -16.38 -6.52
CA TYR A 114 10.82 -16.61 -7.52
C TYR A 114 10.42 -15.89 -8.80
N GLN A 115 11.37 -15.23 -9.42
CA GLN A 115 11.21 -14.56 -10.70
C GLN A 115 12.32 -15.00 -11.62
N GLU A 116 11.92 -15.46 -12.79
CA GLU A 116 12.81 -15.76 -13.93
C GLU A 116 12.53 -14.75 -15.04
N SER A 117 13.58 -14.23 -15.67
CA SER A 117 13.48 -13.31 -16.79
C SER A 117 14.59 -13.59 -17.77
N THR A 118 14.27 -13.51 -19.06
CA THR A 118 15.23 -13.60 -20.16
C THR A 118 15.22 -12.30 -20.94
N LEU A 119 16.40 -11.88 -21.38
CA LEU A 119 16.59 -10.73 -22.25
C LEU A 119 17.50 -11.14 -23.39
N GLU A 120 17.07 -10.89 -24.61
CA GLU A 120 17.91 -11.00 -25.80
C GLU A 120 18.18 -9.60 -26.34
N GLN A 121 19.43 -9.28 -26.56
CA GLN A 121 19.87 -8.04 -27.19
C GLN A 121 20.64 -8.38 -28.48
N ILE A 122 20.24 -7.77 -29.58
CA ILE A 122 20.89 -7.91 -30.88
C ILE A 122 21.44 -6.55 -31.29
N THR A 123 22.74 -6.53 -31.63
CA THR A 123 23.42 -5.32 -32.11
C THR A 123 24.02 -5.64 -33.47
N CYS A 124 23.55 -4.94 -34.49
CA CYS A 124 24.00 -5.08 -35.89
C CYS A 124 25.04 -4.00 -36.20
N LEU A 125 26.28 -4.42 -36.33
CA LEU A 125 27.42 -3.64 -36.82
C LEU A 125 28.08 -4.41 -37.98
N ASP A 126 29.36 -4.26 -38.18
CA ASP A 126 30.14 -5.12 -39.12
C ASP A 126 30.11 -6.59 -38.67
N THR A 127 29.90 -6.82 -37.39
CA THR A 127 29.67 -8.13 -36.76
C THR A 127 28.29 -8.11 -36.13
N LEU A 128 27.53 -9.20 -36.33
CA LEU A 128 26.26 -9.41 -35.66
C LEU A 128 26.52 -9.91 -34.23
N TRP A 129 26.23 -9.07 -33.25
CA TRP A 129 26.33 -9.42 -31.84
C TRP A 129 24.98 -9.81 -31.30
N ARG A 130 24.89 -10.99 -30.65
CA ARG A 130 23.72 -11.42 -29.90
C ARG A 130 24.11 -11.70 -28.46
N GLN A 131 23.40 -11.10 -27.54
CA GLN A 131 23.63 -11.27 -26.10
C GLN A 131 22.36 -11.76 -25.42
N ASN A 132 22.42 -12.92 -24.82
CA ASN A 132 21.33 -13.57 -24.11
C ASN A 132 21.59 -13.50 -22.61
N TYR A 133 20.66 -12.91 -21.88
CA TYR A 133 20.69 -12.87 -20.42
C TYR A 133 19.58 -13.73 -19.84
N THR A 134 19.88 -14.48 -18.82
CA THR A 134 18.90 -15.12 -17.94
C THR A 134 19.10 -14.58 -16.52
N PHE A 135 18.02 -14.15 -15.91
CA PHE A 135 17.99 -13.62 -14.56
C PHE A 135 17.07 -14.50 -13.71
N ASP A 136 17.64 -15.17 -12.73
CA ASP A 136 16.89 -15.91 -11.72
C ASP A 136 16.97 -15.12 -10.41
N THR A 137 15.84 -14.81 -9.82
CA THR A 137 15.80 -14.02 -8.59
C THR A 137 14.87 -14.62 -7.57
N ASP A 138 15.43 -14.89 -6.40
CA ASP A 138 14.72 -15.29 -5.20
C ASP A 138 14.53 -14.12 -4.25
N TYR A 139 13.29 -13.87 -3.90
CA TYR A 139 12.94 -12.85 -2.91
C TYR A 139 12.28 -13.48 -1.69
N LYS A 140 12.75 -13.08 -0.51
CA LYS A 140 12.09 -13.38 0.75
C LYS A 140 12.03 -12.12 1.61
N ARG A 141 10.81 -11.66 1.92
CA ARG A 141 10.57 -10.45 2.71
C ARG A 141 9.63 -10.74 3.84
N HIS A 142 9.99 -10.28 5.03
CA HIS A 142 9.13 -10.28 6.21
C HIS A 142 8.69 -8.84 6.45
N ILE A 143 7.39 -8.61 6.40
CA ILE A 143 6.79 -7.28 6.57
C ILE A 143 5.88 -7.34 7.78
N TYR A 144 6.04 -6.39 8.69
CA TYR A 144 5.23 -6.22 9.88
C TYR A 144 4.57 -4.84 9.82
N ASP A 145 3.26 -4.81 9.89
CA ASP A 145 2.46 -3.61 9.94
C ASP A 145 1.70 -3.58 11.25
N GLY A 146 1.76 -2.46 11.96
CA GLY A 146 1.00 -2.24 13.18
C GLY A 146 0.37 -0.87 13.18
N ASN A 147 -0.82 -0.76 13.76
CA ASN A 147 -1.43 0.52 14.02
C ASN A 147 -2.30 0.47 15.28
N ILE A 148 -2.40 1.61 15.95
CA ILE A 148 -3.31 1.84 17.07
C ILE A 148 -3.81 3.27 16.98
N GLY A 149 -5.06 3.50 17.36
CA GLY A 149 -5.59 4.84 17.37
C GLY A 149 -6.86 4.98 18.18
N ILE A 150 -7.20 6.23 18.38
CA ILE A 150 -8.40 6.68 19.07
C ILE A 150 -9.03 7.81 18.25
N ASN A 151 -10.34 7.72 18.05
CA ASN A 151 -11.15 8.83 17.55
C ASN A 151 -12.25 9.11 18.55
N ASN A 152 -12.57 10.38 18.78
CA ASN A 152 -13.69 10.76 19.59
C ASN A 152 -14.52 11.85 18.87
N GLN A 153 -15.80 11.58 18.74
CA GLN A 153 -16.79 12.55 18.30
C GLN A 153 -17.46 13.17 19.51
N PHE A 154 -17.01 14.35 19.91
CA PHE A 154 -17.53 15.07 21.09
C PHE A 154 -18.98 15.48 20.92
N ASN A 155 -19.35 15.89 19.68
CA ASN A 155 -20.70 16.25 19.27
C ASN A 155 -20.81 16.21 17.74
N GLU A 156 -21.96 16.63 17.19
CA GLU A 156 -22.20 16.61 15.73
C GLU A 156 -21.20 17.48 14.92
N ARG A 157 -20.56 18.45 15.56
CA ARG A 157 -19.71 19.46 14.92
C ARG A 157 -18.23 19.32 15.26
N HIS A 158 -17.86 18.53 16.25
CA HIS A 158 -16.50 18.45 16.76
C HIS A 158 -16.04 17.00 16.90
N SER A 159 -14.91 16.70 16.31
CA SER A 159 -14.24 15.41 16.44
C SER A 159 -12.72 15.58 16.48
N ALA A 160 -12.04 14.70 17.18
CA ALA A 160 -10.60 14.63 17.19
C ALA A 160 -10.15 13.18 17.21
N GLY A 161 -8.92 12.95 16.76
CA GLY A 161 -8.34 11.62 16.81
C GLY A 161 -6.83 11.63 16.66
N VAL A 162 -6.25 10.52 17.12
CA VAL A 162 -4.82 10.24 17.02
C VAL A 162 -4.65 8.81 16.54
N ARG A 163 -3.74 8.62 15.60
CA ARG A 163 -3.33 7.29 15.10
C ARG A 163 -1.82 7.21 15.04
N TYR A 164 -1.29 6.16 15.61
CA TYR A 164 0.09 5.75 15.44
C TYR A 164 0.15 4.52 14.55
N SER A 165 1.10 4.50 13.63
CA SER A 165 1.37 3.35 12.77
C SER A 165 2.86 3.07 12.66
N ILE A 166 3.18 1.80 12.53
CA ILE A 166 4.54 1.30 12.36
C ILE A 166 4.56 0.28 11.22
N ASN A 167 5.56 0.40 10.35
CA ASN A 167 5.88 -0.59 9.33
C ASN A 167 7.35 -0.98 9.46
N ALA A 168 7.65 -2.27 9.54
CA ALA A 168 9.00 -2.77 9.67
C ALA A 168 9.27 -3.91 8.69
N MET A 169 10.45 -3.90 8.11
CA MET A 169 10.96 -4.96 7.23
C MET A 169 12.34 -5.43 7.71
N PRO A 170 12.41 -6.15 8.85
CA PRO A 170 13.68 -6.46 9.51
C PRO A 170 14.52 -7.48 8.74
N LYS A 171 13.91 -8.26 7.86
CA LYS A 171 14.58 -9.29 7.07
C LYS A 171 14.10 -9.25 5.62
N ASN A 172 14.97 -8.83 4.72
CA ASN A 172 14.79 -8.94 3.28
C ASN A 172 16.00 -9.65 2.71
N SER A 173 15.77 -10.70 1.96
CA SER A 173 16.81 -11.43 1.24
C SER A 173 16.46 -11.43 -0.24
N LYS A 174 17.40 -11.06 -1.06
CA LYS A 174 17.37 -11.19 -2.51
C LYS A 174 18.60 -11.97 -2.93
N VAL A 175 18.40 -13.10 -3.60
CA VAL A 175 19.46 -13.86 -4.25
C VAL A 175 19.20 -13.77 -5.75
N SER A 176 20.16 -13.25 -6.50
CA SER A 176 20.06 -13.13 -7.94
C SER A 176 21.19 -13.92 -8.59
N PHE A 177 20.86 -14.75 -9.53
CA PHE A 177 21.76 -15.43 -10.43
C PHE A 177 21.57 -14.86 -11.82
N VAL A 178 22.67 -14.39 -12.43
CA VAL A 178 22.66 -13.82 -13.77
C VAL A 178 23.62 -14.64 -14.61
N ARG A 179 23.14 -15.06 -15.77
CA ARG A 179 23.92 -15.73 -16.79
C ARG A 179 23.88 -14.90 -18.07
N SER A 180 25.05 -14.67 -18.68
CA SER A 180 25.16 -13.97 -19.95
C SER A 180 25.95 -14.84 -20.95
N GLN A 181 25.40 -14.95 -22.16
CA GLN A 181 26.03 -15.61 -23.30
C GLN A 181 26.11 -14.58 -24.42
N VAL A 182 27.32 -14.33 -24.91
CA VAL A 182 27.58 -13.41 -26.02
C VAL A 182 28.01 -14.19 -27.25
N TYR A 183 27.40 -13.89 -28.38
CA TYR A 183 27.72 -14.49 -29.69
C TYR A 183 28.14 -13.42 -30.66
N ALA A 184 29.16 -13.72 -31.46
CA ALA A 184 29.62 -12.94 -32.60
C ALA A 184 29.41 -13.77 -33.86
N ASN A 185 28.56 -13.35 -34.81
CA ASN A 185 28.18 -14.06 -36.01
C ASN A 185 27.87 -15.56 -35.73
N GLU A 186 27.01 -15.83 -34.74
CA GLU A 186 26.56 -17.14 -34.27
C GLU A 186 27.60 -18.00 -33.52
N SER A 187 28.85 -17.58 -33.45
CA SER A 187 29.87 -18.24 -32.61
C SER A 187 29.87 -17.66 -31.21
N GLN A 188 29.89 -18.53 -30.21
CA GLN A 188 29.99 -18.06 -28.83
C GLN A 188 31.31 -17.34 -28.63
N TYR A 189 31.21 -16.07 -28.25
CA TYR A 189 32.35 -15.18 -28.02
C TYR A 189 32.73 -15.09 -26.54
N ASP A 190 31.70 -14.97 -25.65
CA ASP A 190 31.91 -14.81 -24.23
C ASP A 190 30.77 -15.45 -23.42
N TYR A 191 31.10 -15.82 -22.19
CA TYR A 191 30.16 -16.37 -21.22
C TYR A 191 30.57 -15.95 -19.81
N TRP A 192 29.59 -15.45 -19.04
CA TRP A 192 29.84 -15.20 -17.63
C TRP A 192 28.60 -15.48 -16.79
N GLU A 193 28.83 -15.76 -15.51
CA GLU A 193 27.80 -15.94 -14.49
C GLU A 193 28.12 -15.05 -13.29
N ASN A 194 27.09 -14.53 -12.68
CA ASN A 194 27.18 -13.79 -11.44
C ASN A 194 26.12 -14.25 -10.47
N ASN A 195 26.54 -14.54 -9.25
CA ASN A 195 25.63 -14.83 -8.13
C ASN A 195 25.80 -13.76 -7.08
N SER A 196 24.72 -13.04 -6.82
CA SER A 196 24.69 -11.97 -5.81
C SER A 196 23.66 -12.24 -4.74
N ARG A 197 24.03 -11.99 -3.50
CA ARG A 197 23.13 -12.06 -2.35
C ARG A 197 23.08 -10.72 -1.65
N THR A 198 21.90 -10.15 -1.59
CA THR A 198 21.64 -8.91 -0.86
C THR A 198 20.73 -9.21 0.32
N ASN A 199 21.19 -8.84 1.51
CA ASN A 199 20.40 -8.87 2.73
C ASN A 199 20.18 -7.43 3.19
N GLU A 200 18.94 -6.98 3.13
CA GLU A 200 18.57 -5.64 3.57
C GLU A 200 17.83 -5.73 4.90
N ARG A 201 18.19 -4.85 5.81
CA ARG A 201 17.45 -4.58 7.03
C ARG A 201 16.95 -3.15 6.94
N ARG A 202 15.62 -2.97 6.93
CA ARG A 202 15.04 -1.64 7.02
C ARG A 202 14.48 -1.47 8.42
N GLY A 203 14.92 -0.43 9.09
CA GLY A 203 14.39 -0.01 10.38
C GLY A 203 12.90 0.35 10.29
N PRO A 204 12.21 0.40 11.43
CA PRO A 204 10.79 0.71 11.44
C PRO A 204 10.53 2.14 10.94
N LYS A 205 9.58 2.26 10.02
CA LYS A 205 8.97 3.53 9.68
C LYS A 205 7.80 3.76 10.63
N GLN A 206 7.82 4.88 11.31
CA GLN A 206 6.81 5.24 12.30
C GLN A 206 6.09 6.50 11.83
N GLN A 207 4.79 6.57 12.05
CA GLN A 207 3.98 7.73 11.70
C GLN A 207 2.95 7.98 12.78
N LEU A 208 2.91 9.21 13.27
CA LEU A 208 1.89 9.71 14.17
C LEU A 208 1.03 10.73 13.41
N ASN A 209 -0.28 10.50 13.37
CA ASN A 209 -1.24 11.42 12.79
C ASN A 209 -2.21 11.84 13.89
N ALA A 210 -2.40 13.15 14.03
CA ALA A 210 -3.43 13.72 14.87
C ALA A 210 -4.30 14.64 14.01
N TYR A 211 -5.59 14.69 14.29
CA TYR A 211 -6.51 15.59 13.64
C TYR A 211 -7.53 16.15 14.62
N TYR A 212 -8.02 17.30 14.31
CA TYR A 212 -9.21 17.91 14.89
C TYR A 212 -10.08 18.44 13.75
N THR A 213 -11.36 18.21 13.83
CA THR A 213 -12.36 18.78 12.91
C THR A 213 -13.44 19.43 13.72
N GLY A 214 -13.75 20.70 13.44
CA GLY A 214 -14.75 21.41 14.21
C GLY A 214 -15.23 22.69 13.52
N MET A 215 -16.35 23.23 13.99
CA MET A 215 -16.85 24.56 13.61
C MET A 215 -16.68 25.52 14.77
N ILE A 216 -15.88 26.55 14.58
CA ILE A 216 -15.78 27.69 15.53
C ILE A 216 -16.44 28.91 14.89
N GLY A 217 -17.64 29.25 15.32
CA GLY A 217 -18.46 30.27 14.69
C GLY A 217 -18.87 29.87 13.25
N LYS A 218 -18.43 30.68 12.25
CA LYS A 218 -18.63 30.36 10.81
C LYS A 218 -17.43 29.70 10.14
N LEU A 219 -16.34 29.46 10.89
CA LEU A 219 -15.10 28.86 10.40
C LEU A 219 -15.14 27.34 10.57
N ASN A 220 -14.94 26.61 9.47
CA ASN A 220 -14.62 25.18 9.48
C ASN A 220 -13.10 25.04 9.72
N ILE A 221 -12.72 24.31 10.73
CA ILE A 221 -11.34 23.95 11.07
C ILE A 221 -11.16 22.45 10.90
#